data_2cb8ed1bb2b52145da23f999551ff699
#
_entry.id   2cb8ed1bb2b52145da23f999551ff699
#
_cell.length_a   1.000
_cell.length_b   1.000
_cell.length_c   1.000
_cell.angle_alpha   90.00
_cell.angle_beta   90.00
_cell.angle_gamma   90.00
#
_symmetry.space_group_name_H-M   'P 1'
#
loop_
_entity.id
_entity.type
_entity.pdbx_description
1 polymer ?
#
loop_
_entity_poly.entity_id
_entity_poly.type
_entity_poly.pdbx_seq_one_letter_code
_entity_poly.pdbx_strand_id
1 'polypeptide(L)'
;YNVYYREEGSDAGILYGNYADHAEATVEGLESCTEYEFLVSPACAEDQDAGMMSTSRTKGCGACLDNAYCPNFGETSEDEFIDQVIIGDYVFETGDNGGYQLFEDFDIILGLGESYEVVLTPGFNGQQWDEFFKVWIDLDQDGEFSNDEELLSSTNGSPDPVEGEITIPEDAELGPSRMRVAMKYVGFGIPEDVNA
;
A
#
# COMPACT_ATOMS: atom_id res chain seq x y z
N TYR A 1 24.23 17.54 10.04
CA TYR A 1 24.26 16.59 8.92
C TYR A 1 24.10 17.31 7.62
N ASN A 2 24.75 16.84 6.56
CA ASN A 2 24.48 17.19 5.19
C ASN A 2 23.62 16.11 4.58
N VAL A 3 22.57 16.49 3.87
CA VAL A 3 21.71 15.58 3.11
C VAL A 3 21.92 15.88 1.64
N TYR A 4 22.29 14.85 0.90
CA TYR A 4 22.42 14.88 -0.55
C TYR A 4 21.43 13.88 -1.15
N TYR A 5 20.98 14.15 -2.35
CA TYR A 5 20.22 13.21 -3.14
C TYR A 5 20.61 13.29 -4.61
N ARG A 6 20.36 12.22 -5.34
CA ARG A 6 20.52 12.13 -6.78
C ARG A 6 19.62 11.05 -7.35
N GLU A 7 19.27 11.19 -8.60
CA GLU A 7 18.69 10.05 -9.33
C GLU A 7 19.70 8.93 -9.44
N GLU A 8 19.25 7.67 -9.33
CA GLU A 8 20.11 6.51 -9.47
C GLU A 8 20.85 6.54 -10.82
N GLY A 9 22.15 6.29 -10.77
CA GLY A 9 23.02 6.31 -11.96
C GLY A 9 23.46 7.69 -12.45
N SER A 10 23.09 8.77 -11.74
CA SER A 10 23.63 10.12 -12.05
C SER A 10 24.97 10.36 -11.37
N ASP A 11 25.88 11.10 -12.04
CA ASP A 11 27.26 11.29 -11.58
C ASP A 11 27.41 12.30 -10.43
N ALA A 12 26.40 13.09 -10.09
CA ALA A 12 26.51 14.16 -9.10
C ALA A 12 25.33 14.21 -8.14
N GLY A 13 25.60 14.06 -6.84
CA GLY A 13 24.63 14.32 -5.79
C GLY A 13 24.37 15.82 -5.63
N ILE A 14 23.13 16.19 -5.44
CA ILE A 14 22.70 17.56 -5.14
C ILE A 14 22.65 17.72 -3.63
N LEU A 15 23.37 18.71 -3.08
CA LEU A 15 23.24 19.06 -1.67
C LEU A 15 21.84 19.65 -1.45
N TYR A 16 20.99 18.94 -0.73
CA TYR A 16 19.64 19.41 -0.39
C TYR A 16 19.67 20.39 0.80
N GLY A 17 20.45 20.10 1.82
CA GLY A 17 20.56 20.97 2.98
C GLY A 17 21.59 20.54 4.01
N ASN A 18 21.84 21.44 4.97
CA ASN A 18 22.64 21.22 6.17
C ASN A 18 21.72 21.33 7.39
N TYR A 19 21.63 20.28 8.18
CA TYR A 19 20.76 20.18 9.33
C TYR A 19 21.60 19.99 10.58
N ALA A 20 21.70 21.03 11.41
CA ALA A 20 22.52 21.03 12.62
C ALA A 20 21.78 20.40 13.82
N ASP A 21 20.47 20.61 13.90
CA ASP A 21 19.69 20.36 15.12
C ASP A 21 18.49 19.43 14.93
N HIS A 22 18.33 18.81 13.74
CA HIS A 22 17.18 17.96 13.42
C HIS A 22 17.65 16.59 12.95
N ALA A 23 16.93 15.55 13.38
CA ALA A 23 17.14 14.15 12.93
C ALA A 23 16.33 13.80 11.67
N GLU A 24 15.55 14.74 11.14
CA GLU A 24 14.64 14.54 10.01
C GLU A 24 14.88 15.60 8.94
N ALA A 25 14.77 15.17 7.68
CA ALA A 25 14.79 16.06 6.51
C ALA A 25 13.75 15.55 5.50
N THR A 26 12.89 16.44 5.00
CA THR A 26 11.96 16.13 3.93
C THR A 26 12.52 16.70 2.63
N VAL A 27 12.73 15.84 1.64
CA VAL A 27 13.17 16.24 0.30
C VAL A 27 11.95 16.40 -0.58
N GLU A 28 11.74 17.60 -1.10
CA GLU A 28 10.59 17.94 -1.93
C GLU A 28 11.00 18.16 -3.40
N GLY A 29 10.03 18.06 -4.32
CA GLY A 29 10.22 18.35 -5.75
C GLY A 29 10.90 17.21 -6.51
N LEU A 30 10.85 15.99 -5.98
CA LEU A 30 11.29 14.79 -6.68
C LEU A 30 10.31 14.42 -7.80
N GLU A 31 10.82 13.85 -8.87
CA GLU A 31 9.99 13.32 -9.96
C GLU A 31 9.31 12.01 -9.54
N SER A 32 8.09 11.78 -10.02
CA SER A 32 7.34 10.54 -9.76
C SER A 32 8.02 9.35 -10.42
N CYS A 33 7.85 8.16 -9.83
CA CYS A 33 8.40 6.90 -10.34
C CYS A 33 9.90 6.93 -10.65
N THR A 34 10.65 7.63 -9.82
CA THR A 34 12.10 7.85 -10.04
C THR A 34 12.86 7.31 -8.85
N GLU A 35 13.88 6.50 -9.11
CA GLU A 35 14.75 5.95 -8.07
C GLU A 35 15.82 6.97 -7.71
N TYR A 36 15.90 7.27 -6.41
CA TYR A 36 16.82 8.25 -5.84
C TYR A 36 17.74 7.61 -4.82
N GLU A 37 19.00 8.00 -4.87
CA GLU A 37 19.98 7.71 -3.83
C GLU A 37 20.08 8.90 -2.88
N PHE A 38 19.92 8.63 -1.59
CA PHE A 38 20.05 9.62 -0.52
C PHE A 38 21.31 9.33 0.28
N LEU A 39 22.11 10.36 0.50
CA LEU A 39 23.32 10.29 1.31
C LEU A 39 23.22 11.26 2.48
N VAL A 40 23.37 10.72 3.68
CA VAL A 40 23.45 11.52 4.91
C VAL A 40 24.89 11.44 5.44
N SER A 41 25.59 12.57 5.47
CA SER A 41 26.96 12.65 6.00
C SER A 41 27.06 13.60 7.18
N PRO A 42 28.04 13.42 8.10
CA PRO A 42 28.33 14.40 9.14
C PRO A 42 28.69 15.76 8.53
N ALA A 43 28.18 16.85 9.09
CA ALA A 43 28.45 18.20 8.60
C ALA A 43 29.95 18.61 8.68
N CYS A 44 30.74 17.92 9.49
CA CYS A 44 32.19 18.12 9.63
C CYS A 44 33.02 17.22 8.72
N ALA A 45 32.42 16.31 7.96
CA ALA A 45 33.16 15.48 7.02
C ALA A 45 33.49 16.28 5.76
N GLU A 46 34.77 16.27 5.37
CA GLU A 46 35.23 16.88 4.11
C GLU A 46 34.92 15.97 2.91
N ASP A 47 34.57 14.72 3.18
CA ASP A 47 34.36 13.67 2.18
C ASP A 47 32.94 13.11 2.27
N GLN A 48 32.23 13.07 1.13
CA GLN A 48 30.89 12.48 1.04
C GLN A 48 30.92 10.96 1.32
N ASP A 49 32.05 10.30 1.10
CA ASP A 49 32.23 8.85 1.32
C ASP A 49 32.08 8.40 2.79
N ALA A 50 32.01 9.34 3.74
CA ALA A 50 31.82 9.04 5.16
C ALA A 50 30.32 8.98 5.58
N GLY A 51 29.39 9.06 4.63
CA GLY A 51 27.94 9.05 4.88
C GLY A 51 27.31 7.68 4.80
N MET A 52 26.07 7.60 5.26
CA MET A 52 25.17 6.47 5.00
C MET A 52 24.34 6.75 3.76
N MET A 53 24.31 5.78 2.87
CA MET A 53 23.54 5.83 1.62
C MET A 53 22.32 4.91 1.74
N SER A 54 21.20 5.37 1.22
CA SER A 54 19.96 4.61 1.08
C SER A 54 19.34 4.93 -0.27
N THR A 55 18.72 3.95 -0.89
CA THR A 55 18.01 4.09 -2.16
C THR A 55 16.50 3.99 -1.89
N SER A 56 15.73 4.82 -2.54
CA SER A 56 14.26 4.76 -2.48
C SER A 56 13.66 5.27 -3.77
N ARG A 57 12.56 4.66 -4.19
CA ARG A 57 11.80 5.10 -5.36
C ARG A 57 10.63 5.98 -4.95
N THR A 58 10.41 7.05 -5.69
CA THR A 58 9.21 7.89 -5.52
C THR A 58 7.98 7.17 -6.06
N LYS A 59 6.83 7.42 -5.44
CA LYS A 59 5.53 6.89 -5.86
C LYS A 59 5.07 7.45 -7.21
N GLY A 60 3.95 6.90 -7.74
CA GLY A 60 3.37 7.35 -9.00
C GLY A 60 3.96 6.66 -10.23
N CYS A 61 4.36 5.40 -10.05
CA CYS A 61 4.74 4.52 -11.15
C CYS A 61 3.48 3.94 -11.76
N GLY A 62 3.16 3.99 -12.93
CA GLY A 62 2.03 3.35 -13.58
C GLY A 62 0.91 4.28 -14.02
N ALA A 63 -0.27 3.74 -14.23
CA ALA A 63 -1.40 4.47 -14.78
C ALA A 63 -1.95 5.56 -13.83
N CYS A 64 -1.69 5.42 -12.54
CA CYS A 64 -2.09 6.36 -11.49
C CYS A 64 -0.93 7.30 -11.14
N LEU A 65 -0.67 8.24 -12.02
CA LEU A 65 0.29 9.31 -11.79
C LEU A 65 -0.10 10.16 -10.56
N ASP A 66 0.82 10.97 -10.05
CA ASP A 66 0.62 11.88 -8.90
C ASP A 66 0.59 11.24 -7.51
N ASN A 67 1.25 10.09 -7.32
CA ASN A 67 1.30 9.37 -6.04
C ASN A 67 -0.08 8.93 -5.51
N ALA A 68 -1.07 8.82 -6.36
CA ALA A 68 -2.40 8.37 -6.01
C ALA A 68 -2.63 6.96 -6.56
N TYR A 69 -3.18 6.09 -5.71
CA TYR A 69 -3.65 4.79 -6.18
C TYR A 69 -4.85 4.96 -7.11
N CYS A 70 -4.95 4.10 -8.12
CA CYS A 70 -6.09 4.12 -9.03
C CYS A 70 -7.41 4.04 -8.26
N PRO A 71 -8.41 4.86 -8.60
CA PRO A 71 -9.73 4.76 -8.01
C PRO A 71 -10.32 3.37 -8.23
N ASN A 72 -10.83 2.79 -7.17
CA ASN A 72 -11.62 1.56 -7.23
C ASN A 72 -12.79 1.72 -6.28
N PHE A 73 -13.99 1.52 -6.78
CA PHE A 73 -15.22 1.67 -6.00
C PHE A 73 -16.32 0.78 -6.59
N GLY A 74 -17.22 0.33 -5.74
CA GLY A 74 -18.44 -0.32 -6.17
C GLY A 74 -19.39 0.70 -6.84
N GLU A 75 -20.07 0.30 -7.90
CA GLU A 75 -21.08 1.15 -8.57
C GLU A 75 -22.27 1.44 -7.64
N THR A 76 -22.58 0.49 -6.75
CA THR A 76 -23.67 0.58 -5.78
C THR A 76 -23.38 -0.32 -4.59
N SER A 77 -23.96 -0.02 -3.45
CA SER A 77 -24.00 -0.86 -2.24
C SER A 77 -25.44 -1.20 -1.83
N GLU A 78 -26.40 -1.03 -2.76
CA GLU A 78 -27.84 -1.24 -2.46
C GLU A 78 -28.15 -2.69 -2.09
N ASP A 79 -27.46 -3.65 -2.66
CA ASP A 79 -27.67 -5.08 -2.45
C ASP A 79 -26.64 -5.69 -1.48
N GLU A 80 -25.36 -5.43 -1.72
CA GLU A 80 -24.23 -5.99 -0.96
C GLU A 80 -23.10 -4.97 -0.76
N PHE A 81 -22.32 -5.17 0.30
CA PHE A 81 -21.18 -4.34 0.68
C PHE A 81 -20.22 -5.14 1.55
N ILE A 82 -19.00 -4.63 1.75
CA ILE A 82 -18.10 -5.16 2.78
C ILE A 82 -18.59 -4.63 4.13
N ASP A 83 -18.96 -5.51 5.06
CA ASP A 83 -19.46 -5.11 6.38
C ASP A 83 -18.34 -4.98 7.42
N GLN A 84 -17.38 -5.92 7.38
CA GLN A 84 -16.26 -5.91 8.30
C GLN A 84 -15.01 -6.51 7.65
N VAL A 85 -13.85 -5.97 7.99
CA VAL A 85 -12.53 -6.52 7.67
C VAL A 85 -11.75 -6.68 8.97
N ILE A 86 -11.24 -7.88 9.23
CA ILE A 86 -10.34 -8.18 10.34
C ILE A 86 -8.99 -8.62 9.79
N ILE A 87 -7.89 -8.07 10.31
CA ILE A 87 -6.52 -8.45 9.96
C ILE A 87 -5.73 -8.54 11.26
N GLY A 88 -5.42 -9.77 11.69
CA GLY A 88 -4.85 -10.01 13.01
C GLY A 88 -5.73 -9.43 14.11
N ASP A 89 -5.18 -8.49 14.88
CA ASP A 89 -5.89 -7.81 15.98
C ASP A 89 -6.65 -6.54 15.52
N TYR A 90 -6.55 -6.16 14.25
CA TYR A 90 -7.19 -4.94 13.72
C TYR A 90 -8.58 -5.25 13.16
N VAL A 91 -9.56 -4.44 13.56
CA VAL A 91 -10.96 -4.59 13.15
C VAL A 91 -11.44 -3.30 12.51
N PHE A 92 -11.96 -3.40 11.28
CA PHE A 92 -12.54 -2.32 10.51
C PHE A 92 -14.01 -2.61 10.28
N GLU A 93 -14.86 -1.84 10.95
CA GLU A 93 -16.31 -1.84 10.70
C GLU A 93 -16.59 -0.91 9.53
N THR A 94 -16.87 -1.46 8.37
CA THR A 94 -17.11 -0.67 7.16
C THR A 94 -18.59 -0.37 6.96
N GLY A 95 -19.43 -1.37 7.17
CA GLY A 95 -20.87 -1.26 6.95
C GLY A 95 -21.22 -0.82 5.53
N ASP A 96 -22.47 -0.42 5.31
CA ASP A 96 -22.90 0.17 4.03
C ASP A 96 -22.32 1.59 3.88
N ASN A 97 -21.28 1.69 3.09
CA ASN A 97 -20.47 2.90 2.88
C ASN A 97 -20.63 3.52 1.47
N GLY A 98 -21.63 3.07 0.72
CA GLY A 98 -21.87 3.55 -0.64
C GLY A 98 -20.91 3.00 -1.69
N GLY A 99 -20.24 1.87 -1.39
CA GLY A 99 -19.37 1.14 -2.33
C GLY A 99 -17.89 1.45 -2.22
N TYR A 100 -17.48 2.39 -1.35
CA TYR A 100 -16.06 2.69 -1.10
C TYR A 100 -15.84 3.35 0.26
N GLN A 101 -14.77 2.96 0.94
CA GLN A 101 -14.27 3.64 2.13
C GLN A 101 -12.76 3.64 2.17
N LEU A 102 -12.18 4.78 2.50
CA LEU A 102 -10.76 4.97 2.76
C LEU A 102 -10.55 5.25 4.25
N PHE A 103 -9.65 4.50 4.88
CA PHE A 103 -9.24 4.69 6.28
C PHE A 103 -7.88 5.42 6.30
N GLU A 104 -7.90 6.76 6.27
CA GLU A 104 -6.67 7.59 6.24
C GLU A 104 -6.07 7.80 7.63
N ASP A 105 -6.91 7.78 8.68
CA ASP A 105 -6.48 8.06 10.05
C ASP A 105 -6.19 6.77 10.86
N PHE A 106 -6.06 5.63 10.19
CA PHE A 106 -5.90 4.34 10.84
C PHE A 106 -4.76 3.54 10.22
N ASP A 107 -3.66 3.46 10.96
CA ASP A 107 -2.51 2.66 10.55
C ASP A 107 -2.54 1.27 11.17
N ILE A 108 -2.25 0.25 10.37
CA ILE A 108 -1.94 -1.09 10.84
C ILE A 108 -0.43 -1.33 10.71
N ILE A 109 0.14 -2.04 11.66
CA ILE A 109 1.56 -2.39 11.65
C ILE A 109 1.68 -3.89 11.39
N LEU A 110 2.28 -4.23 10.25
CA LEU A 110 2.53 -5.60 9.83
C LEU A 110 4.04 -5.84 9.73
N GLY A 111 4.51 -6.96 10.28
CA GLY A 111 5.93 -7.32 10.30
C GLY A 111 6.34 -8.12 9.07
N LEU A 112 7.55 -7.91 8.57
CA LEU A 112 8.12 -8.73 7.49
C LEU A 112 8.25 -10.18 7.93
N GLY A 113 7.88 -11.13 7.05
CA GLY A 113 7.90 -12.55 7.31
C GLY A 113 6.81 -13.05 8.28
N GLU A 114 5.94 -12.18 8.76
CA GLU A 114 4.85 -12.54 9.68
C GLU A 114 3.56 -12.86 8.93
N SER A 115 2.75 -13.74 9.52
CA SER A 115 1.43 -14.11 8.98
C SER A 115 0.32 -13.59 9.88
N TYR A 116 -0.78 -13.20 9.25
CA TYR A 116 -1.95 -12.62 9.92
C TYR A 116 -3.23 -13.30 9.44
N GLU A 117 -4.05 -13.71 10.39
CA GLU A 117 -5.41 -14.17 10.08
C GLU A 117 -6.24 -13.03 9.51
N VAL A 118 -7.01 -13.31 8.47
CA VAL A 118 -7.90 -12.36 7.81
C VAL A 118 -9.31 -12.90 7.82
N VAL A 119 -10.29 -12.08 8.23
CA VAL A 119 -11.71 -12.37 8.11
C VAL A 119 -12.38 -11.24 7.36
N LEU A 120 -13.06 -11.58 6.26
CA LEU A 120 -13.73 -10.64 5.37
C LEU A 120 -15.22 -10.96 5.38
N THR A 121 -16.02 -10.07 5.93
CA THR A 121 -17.45 -10.28 6.14
C THR A 121 -18.25 -9.48 5.13
N PRO A 122 -19.06 -10.16 4.27
CA PRO A 122 -20.00 -9.47 3.41
C PRO A 122 -21.23 -9.02 4.21
N GLY A 123 -21.78 -7.87 3.86
CA GLY A 123 -23.06 -7.35 4.36
C GLY A 123 -24.10 -7.29 3.24
N PHE A 124 -25.38 -7.42 3.59
CA PHE A 124 -26.46 -7.48 2.62
C PHE A 124 -27.67 -6.65 3.09
N ASN A 125 -28.25 -5.87 2.19
CA ASN A 125 -29.47 -5.10 2.42
C ASN A 125 -30.75 -5.89 2.08
N GLY A 126 -30.66 -7.19 1.91
CA GLY A 126 -31.81 -8.03 1.55
C GLY A 126 -31.45 -9.50 1.37
N GLN A 127 -31.48 -9.96 0.14
CA GLN A 127 -31.05 -11.33 -0.19
C GLN A 127 -29.53 -11.43 -0.05
N GLN A 128 -29.07 -12.55 0.49
CA GLN A 128 -27.65 -12.88 0.54
C GLN A 128 -27.22 -13.50 -0.80
N TRP A 129 -26.04 -13.08 -1.26
CA TRP A 129 -25.43 -13.53 -2.50
C TRP A 129 -24.04 -14.13 -2.22
N ASP A 130 -23.54 -14.94 -3.14
CA ASP A 130 -22.20 -15.47 -3.05
C ASP A 130 -21.20 -14.42 -3.52
N GLU A 131 -20.24 -14.05 -2.65
CA GLU A 131 -19.26 -13.01 -2.89
C GLU A 131 -17.84 -13.57 -2.99
N PHE A 132 -17.04 -13.01 -3.93
CA PHE A 132 -15.60 -13.20 -3.95
C PHE A 132 -14.92 -12.03 -3.24
N PHE A 133 -13.80 -12.35 -2.58
CA PHE A 133 -12.93 -11.36 -1.96
C PHE A 133 -11.50 -11.46 -2.46
N LYS A 134 -10.83 -10.33 -2.52
CA LYS A 134 -9.37 -10.23 -2.71
C LYS A 134 -8.76 -9.18 -1.79
N VAL A 135 -7.50 -9.42 -1.42
CA VAL A 135 -6.69 -8.50 -0.62
C VAL A 135 -5.35 -8.29 -1.31
N TRP A 136 -4.96 -7.04 -1.50
CA TRP A 136 -3.66 -6.60 -1.98
C TRP A 136 -2.99 -5.71 -0.95
N ILE A 137 -1.67 -5.74 -0.94
CA ILE A 137 -0.82 -4.76 -0.27
C ILE A 137 0.23 -4.33 -1.28
N ASP A 138 0.39 -3.02 -1.48
CA ASP A 138 1.47 -2.43 -2.28
C ASP A 138 2.80 -2.66 -1.54
N LEU A 139 3.50 -3.74 -1.88
CA LEU A 139 4.65 -4.26 -1.16
C LEU A 139 5.97 -3.59 -1.58
N ASP A 140 6.02 -3.02 -2.79
CA ASP A 140 7.17 -2.30 -3.33
C ASP A 140 6.96 -0.78 -3.37
N GLN A 141 5.83 -0.32 -2.84
CA GLN A 141 5.45 1.09 -2.69
C GLN A 141 5.47 1.89 -4.00
N ASP A 142 5.18 1.21 -5.12
CA ASP A 142 5.16 1.83 -6.44
C ASP A 142 3.85 2.59 -6.75
N GLY A 143 2.81 2.41 -5.92
CA GLY A 143 1.50 3.06 -6.05
C GLY A 143 0.50 2.27 -6.89
N GLU A 144 0.84 1.04 -7.28
CA GLU A 144 -0.03 0.10 -7.98
C GLU A 144 -0.34 -1.10 -7.08
N PHE A 145 -1.21 -1.98 -7.54
CA PHE A 145 -1.46 -3.29 -6.95
C PHE A 145 -1.26 -4.34 -8.03
N SER A 146 -0.09 -4.94 -8.05
CA SER A 146 0.29 -5.96 -9.00
C SER A 146 -0.26 -7.34 -8.62
N ASN A 147 -0.16 -8.32 -9.53
CA ASN A 147 -0.54 -9.70 -9.22
C ASN A 147 0.35 -10.34 -8.13
N ASP A 148 1.60 -9.91 -8.02
CA ASP A 148 2.55 -10.43 -7.02
C ASP A 148 2.24 -9.87 -5.61
N GLU A 149 1.37 -8.88 -5.52
CA GLU A 149 0.92 -8.22 -4.30
C GLU A 149 -0.47 -8.65 -3.85
N GLU A 150 -1.12 -9.54 -4.62
CA GLU A 150 -2.35 -10.20 -4.21
C GLU A 150 -2.03 -11.26 -3.13
N LEU A 151 -2.29 -10.93 -1.88
CA LEU A 151 -1.98 -11.80 -0.74
C LEU A 151 -3.11 -12.77 -0.38
N LEU A 152 -4.34 -12.45 -0.77
CA LEU A 152 -5.49 -13.33 -0.57
C LEU A 152 -6.46 -13.20 -1.74
N SER A 153 -6.95 -14.35 -2.22
CA SER A 153 -8.04 -14.44 -3.20
C SER A 153 -8.95 -15.59 -2.83
N SER A 154 -10.21 -15.33 -2.62
CA SER A 154 -11.18 -16.39 -2.41
C SER A 154 -11.44 -17.15 -3.71
N THR A 155 -11.36 -18.46 -3.67
CA THR A 155 -11.54 -19.33 -4.85
C THR A 155 -12.99 -19.74 -5.09
N ASN A 156 -13.82 -19.64 -4.05
CA ASN A 156 -15.25 -19.94 -4.09
C ASN A 156 -16.01 -18.75 -3.52
N GLY A 157 -17.10 -18.40 -4.17
CA GLY A 157 -18.01 -17.40 -3.61
C GLY A 157 -18.75 -17.94 -2.38
N SER A 158 -19.03 -17.04 -1.43
CA SER A 158 -19.75 -17.37 -0.20
C SER A 158 -20.56 -16.18 0.30
N PRO A 159 -21.78 -16.40 0.82
CA PRO A 159 -22.49 -15.36 1.56
C PRO A 159 -22.04 -15.25 3.03
N ASP A 160 -21.24 -16.24 3.49
CA ASP A 160 -20.65 -16.25 4.83
C ASP A 160 -19.28 -15.56 4.83
N PRO A 161 -18.74 -15.16 6.00
CA PRO A 161 -17.41 -14.60 6.09
C PRO A 161 -16.34 -15.50 5.45
N VAL A 162 -15.42 -14.88 4.72
CA VAL A 162 -14.25 -15.56 4.15
C VAL A 162 -13.10 -15.44 5.14
N GLU A 163 -12.59 -16.59 5.56
CA GLU A 163 -11.42 -16.69 6.44
C GLU A 163 -10.19 -17.08 5.63
N GLY A 164 -9.05 -16.48 5.94
CA GLY A 164 -7.78 -16.77 5.29
C GLY A 164 -6.59 -16.29 6.10
N GLU A 165 -5.42 -16.37 5.51
CA GLU A 165 -4.16 -15.90 6.09
C GLU A 165 -3.40 -15.12 5.02
N ILE A 166 -2.83 -13.99 5.39
CA ILE A 166 -1.87 -13.27 4.57
C ILE A 166 -0.49 -13.34 5.23
N THR A 167 0.55 -13.47 4.42
CA THR A 167 1.94 -13.44 4.90
C THR A 167 2.66 -12.28 4.22
N ILE A 168 3.27 -11.42 5.02
CA ILE A 168 4.06 -10.31 4.49
C ILE A 168 5.43 -10.84 4.06
N PRO A 169 5.84 -10.68 2.80
CA PRO A 169 7.15 -11.15 2.33
C PRO A 169 8.30 -10.53 3.13
N GLU A 170 9.39 -11.29 3.29
CA GLU A 170 10.61 -10.80 3.98
C GLU A 170 11.32 -9.67 3.20
N ASP A 171 11.09 -9.59 1.91
CA ASP A 171 11.67 -8.63 0.98
C ASP A 171 10.75 -7.46 0.62
N ALA A 172 9.59 -7.34 1.26
CA ALA A 172 8.73 -6.17 1.09
C ALA A 172 9.41 -4.89 1.58
N GLU A 173 9.13 -3.77 0.93
CA GLU A 173 9.70 -2.48 1.30
C GLU A 173 9.14 -1.98 2.65
N LEU A 174 10.04 -1.49 3.52
CA LEU A 174 9.67 -0.92 4.81
C LEU A 174 9.13 0.50 4.65
N GLY A 175 8.01 0.78 5.29
CA GLY A 175 7.44 2.13 5.32
C GLY A 175 5.93 2.13 5.15
N PRO A 176 5.34 3.33 5.00
CA PRO A 176 3.92 3.45 4.75
C PRO A 176 3.56 2.88 3.38
N SER A 177 2.57 2.00 3.37
CA SER A 177 2.01 1.41 2.17
C SER A 177 0.48 1.46 2.20
N ARG A 178 -0.15 0.90 1.20
CA ARG A 178 -1.60 0.81 1.08
C ARG A 178 -2.05 -0.65 0.99
N MET A 179 -3.08 -0.97 1.75
CA MET A 179 -3.83 -2.21 1.58
C MET A 179 -5.15 -1.91 0.87
N ARG A 180 -5.59 -2.83 0.03
CA ARG A 180 -6.90 -2.80 -0.61
C ARG A 180 -7.62 -4.12 -0.40
N VAL A 181 -8.89 -4.03 -0.01
CA VAL A 181 -9.82 -5.16 0.04
C VAL A 181 -10.93 -4.87 -0.96
N ALA A 182 -11.20 -5.83 -1.83
CA ALA A 182 -12.30 -5.75 -2.78
C ALA A 182 -13.23 -6.96 -2.64
N MET A 183 -14.51 -6.72 -2.83
CA MET A 183 -15.57 -7.72 -2.88
C MET A 183 -16.30 -7.63 -4.22
N LYS A 184 -16.76 -8.75 -4.76
CA LYS A 184 -17.49 -8.80 -6.01
C LYS A 184 -18.45 -9.98 -6.05
N TYR A 185 -19.69 -9.74 -6.45
CA TYR A 185 -20.69 -10.78 -6.67
C TYR A 185 -20.20 -11.83 -7.70
N VAL A 186 -20.36 -13.09 -7.39
CA VAL A 186 -19.88 -14.22 -8.22
C VAL A 186 -20.41 -14.19 -9.65
N GLY A 187 -21.60 -13.62 -9.87
CA GLY A 187 -22.20 -13.50 -11.19
C GLY A 187 -21.42 -12.60 -12.14
N PHE A 188 -20.55 -11.75 -11.62
CA PHE A 188 -19.64 -10.87 -12.39
C PHE A 188 -18.19 -11.36 -12.41
N GLY A 189 -17.93 -12.54 -11.82
CA GLY A 189 -16.58 -13.13 -11.75
C GLY A 189 -15.78 -12.67 -10.53
N ILE A 190 -14.53 -13.14 -10.43
CA ILE A 190 -13.60 -12.75 -9.37
C ILE A 190 -13.23 -11.27 -9.53
N PRO A 191 -13.00 -10.50 -8.45
CA PRO A 191 -12.47 -9.14 -8.56
C PRO A 191 -11.23 -9.12 -9.46
N GLU A 192 -11.25 -8.27 -10.48
CA GLU A 192 -10.13 -8.11 -11.40
C GLU A 192 -9.03 -7.28 -10.75
N ASP A 193 -7.87 -7.24 -11.41
CA ASP A 193 -6.81 -6.34 -11.00
C ASP A 193 -7.30 -4.91 -10.96
N VAL A 194 -7.01 -4.25 -9.85
CA VAL A 194 -7.53 -2.92 -9.55
C VAL A 194 -6.79 -1.79 -10.28
N ASN A 195 -5.83 -2.14 -11.12
CA ASN A 195 -5.11 -1.22 -12.00
C ASN A 195 -5.51 -1.37 -13.49
N ALA A 196 -6.54 -2.20 -13.79
CA ALA A 196 -7.00 -2.44 -15.15
C ALA A 196 -8.04 -1.41 -15.62
#